data_d855c0667404724f6a0b37fb35c6577a
#
_entry.id   d855c0667404724f6a0b37fb35c6577a
#
_cell.length_a   1.000
_cell.length_b   1.000
_cell.length_c   1.000
_cell.angle_alpha   90.00
_cell.angle_beta   90.00
_cell.angle_gamma   90.00
#
_symmetry.space_group_name_H-M   'P 1'
#
loop_
_entity.id
_entity.type
_entity.pdbx_description
1 polymer ?
#
loop_
_entity_poly.entity_id
_entity_poly.type
_entity_poly.pdbx_seq_one_letter_code
_entity_poly.pdbx_strand_id
1 'polypeptide(L)'
;MSIYKDAKYMDVPYEEKLKLFNEVKEDMRYDYSLYGCYECGICVAACPSARFYDFSPRVFAQIMAREDVDTFYELLNDNVWDCSQCYSCTRCPRQNSPGGIILMMRDAAVRAGLQSAKDALRAYSRIIYKVMSTGTQVTPDMLQPDFFPDWGTDVKEVAENLDVWRRAIPPETLHTTELAWDVSEKTRLELYMIWKLT
;
A
#
# COMPACT_ATOMS: atom_id res chain seq x y z
N MET A 1 6.90 4.60 27.33
CA MET A 1 7.35 3.20 27.23
C MET A 1 6.98 2.75 25.83
N SER A 2 7.94 2.53 24.94
CA SER A 2 7.68 2.07 23.57
C SER A 2 7.13 0.65 23.64
N ILE A 3 5.98 0.41 22.99
CA ILE A 3 5.32 -0.90 22.92
C ILE A 3 6.03 -1.79 21.88
N TYR A 4 6.84 -1.17 21.01
CA TYR A 4 7.55 -1.80 19.91
C TYR A 4 9.06 -1.72 20.16
N LYS A 5 9.59 -2.64 20.97
CA LYS A 5 11.04 -2.82 21.15
C LYS A 5 11.50 -4.12 20.51
N ASP A 6 11.34 -4.25 19.22
CA ASP A 6 12.09 -5.24 18.47
C ASP A 6 13.36 -4.58 17.92
N ALA A 7 14.50 -5.12 18.32
CA ALA A 7 15.84 -4.64 17.94
C ALA A 7 16.16 -4.81 16.44
N LYS A 8 15.15 -5.12 15.62
CA LYS A 8 15.23 -5.52 14.22
C LYS A 8 15.89 -4.47 13.30
N TYR A 9 15.82 -3.19 13.68
CA TYR A 9 16.33 -2.08 12.86
C TYR A 9 17.38 -1.22 13.58
N MET A 10 18.04 -1.74 14.60
CA MET A 10 19.07 -1.02 15.34
C MET A 10 20.34 -0.75 14.52
N ASP A 11 20.59 -1.58 13.50
CA ASP A 11 21.76 -1.44 12.64
C ASP A 11 21.61 -0.31 11.58
N VAL A 12 20.41 0.26 11.45
CA VAL A 12 20.16 1.35 10.51
C VAL A 12 20.55 2.68 11.15
N PRO A 13 21.41 3.51 10.50
CA PRO A 13 21.83 4.80 11.03
C PRO A 13 20.65 5.71 11.32
N TYR A 14 20.68 6.42 12.44
CA TYR A 14 19.61 7.35 12.83
C TYR A 14 19.36 8.44 11.78
N GLU A 15 20.40 8.91 11.13
CA GLU A 15 20.32 9.94 10.06
C GLU A 15 19.48 9.45 8.86
N GLU A 16 19.59 8.18 8.52
CA GLU A 16 18.79 7.58 7.44
C GLU A 16 17.31 7.50 7.82
N LYS A 17 17.02 7.06 9.05
CA LYS A 17 15.65 7.05 9.61
C LYS A 17 15.06 8.46 9.64
N LEU A 18 15.86 9.44 10.12
CA LEU A 18 15.46 10.85 10.23
C LEU A 18 15.17 11.46 8.86
N LYS A 19 15.95 11.10 7.84
CA LYS A 19 15.70 11.55 6.46
C LYS A 19 14.31 11.16 6.00
N LEU A 20 13.92 9.89 6.17
CA LEU A 20 12.59 9.40 5.77
C LEU A 20 11.47 10.04 6.62
N PHE A 21 11.72 10.25 7.89
CA PHE A 21 10.79 10.94 8.79
C PHE A 21 10.53 12.38 8.31
N ASN A 22 11.57 13.11 7.98
CA ASN A 22 11.47 14.48 7.48
C ASN A 22 10.80 14.53 6.09
N GLU A 23 11.07 13.56 5.23
CA GLU A 23 10.38 13.44 3.92
C GLU A 23 8.86 13.35 4.08
N VAL A 24 8.38 12.62 5.08
CA VAL A 24 6.94 12.56 5.39
C VAL A 24 6.43 13.89 5.95
N LYS A 25 7.21 14.58 6.79
CA LYS A 25 6.83 15.90 7.34
C LYS A 25 6.82 17.02 6.28
N GLU A 26 7.65 16.90 5.27
CA GLU A 26 7.74 17.87 4.16
C GLU A 26 6.67 17.63 3.09
N ASP A 27 5.92 16.52 3.16
CA ASP A 27 4.82 16.26 2.24
C ASP A 27 3.72 17.33 2.41
N MET A 28 3.29 17.93 1.31
CA MET A 28 2.25 18.98 1.30
C MET A 28 0.94 18.57 1.97
N ARG A 29 0.68 17.27 2.13
CA ARG A 29 -0.52 16.71 2.79
C ARG A 29 -0.37 16.62 4.31
N TYR A 30 0.85 16.76 4.84
CA TYR A 30 1.14 16.54 6.25
C TYR A 30 0.41 17.53 7.17
N ASP A 31 0.47 18.80 6.87
CA ASP A 31 -0.14 19.87 7.67
C ASP A 31 -1.67 19.74 7.79
N TYR A 32 -2.30 19.10 6.78
CA TYR A 32 -3.74 18.82 6.81
C TYR A 32 -4.08 17.46 7.43
N SER A 33 -3.08 16.65 7.76
CA SER A 33 -3.27 15.30 8.27
C SER A 33 -3.04 15.17 9.77
N LEU A 34 -2.38 16.15 10.40
CA LEU A 34 -2.03 16.08 11.82
C LEU A 34 -2.14 17.43 12.54
N TYR A 35 -3.14 17.54 13.43
CA TYR A 35 -3.36 18.70 14.29
C TYR A 35 -3.14 18.39 15.79
N GLY A 36 -2.43 17.33 16.10
CA GLY A 36 -2.22 16.80 17.43
C GLY A 36 -3.25 15.75 17.84
N CYS A 37 -2.86 14.78 18.65
CA CYS A 37 -3.67 13.63 19.03
C CYS A 37 -4.16 13.73 20.48
N TYR A 38 -5.49 13.62 20.69
CA TYR A 38 -6.12 13.57 22.04
C TYR A 38 -6.12 12.17 22.66
N GLU A 39 -5.61 11.17 21.99
CA GLU A 39 -5.56 9.77 22.45
C GLU A 39 -6.95 9.14 22.75
N CYS A 40 -8.02 9.70 22.21
CA CYS A 40 -9.40 9.29 22.48
C CYS A 40 -9.79 7.90 21.96
N GLY A 41 -9.01 7.29 21.06
CA GLY A 41 -9.22 5.93 20.57
C GLY A 41 -10.28 5.76 19.47
N ILE A 42 -11.01 6.80 19.06
CA ILE A 42 -12.08 6.71 18.06
C ILE A 42 -11.57 6.12 16.73
N CYS A 43 -10.37 6.53 16.29
CA CYS A 43 -9.77 6.01 15.05
C CYS A 43 -9.45 4.51 15.13
N VAL A 44 -9.10 3.99 16.31
CA VAL A 44 -8.85 2.55 16.54
C VAL A 44 -10.16 1.78 16.54
N ALA A 45 -11.17 2.28 17.27
CA ALA A 45 -12.50 1.65 17.34
C ALA A 45 -13.18 1.59 15.96
N ALA A 46 -12.92 2.57 15.10
CA ALA A 46 -13.48 2.62 13.74
C ALA A 46 -12.68 1.83 12.71
N CYS A 47 -11.47 1.34 13.06
CA CYS A 47 -10.55 0.72 12.11
C CYS A 47 -10.90 -0.74 11.85
N PRO A 48 -11.19 -1.17 10.60
CA PRO A 48 -11.39 -2.57 10.28
C PRO A 48 -10.11 -3.38 10.45
N SER A 49 -8.95 -2.87 10.05
CA SER A 49 -7.66 -3.57 10.16
C SER A 49 -7.27 -3.89 11.60
N ALA A 50 -7.62 -3.02 12.57
CA ALA A 50 -7.36 -3.26 13.98
C ALA A 50 -8.12 -4.48 14.57
N ARG A 51 -9.06 -5.06 13.82
CA ARG A 51 -9.78 -6.29 14.24
C ARG A 51 -9.06 -7.56 13.85
N PHE A 52 -8.17 -7.49 12.87
CA PHE A 52 -7.52 -8.66 12.27
C PHE A 52 -6.01 -8.67 12.47
N TYR A 53 -5.41 -7.49 12.68
CA TYR A 53 -3.98 -7.29 12.82
C TYR A 53 -3.67 -6.56 14.13
N ASP A 54 -2.46 -6.68 14.63
CA ASP A 54 -1.93 -5.81 15.70
C ASP A 54 -1.60 -4.43 15.10
N PHE A 55 -2.67 -3.71 14.78
CA PHE A 55 -2.63 -2.46 14.05
C PHE A 55 -3.42 -1.36 14.75
N SER A 56 -2.83 -0.19 14.89
CA SER A 56 -3.48 0.96 15.52
C SER A 56 -3.22 2.25 14.75
N PRO A 57 -4.23 2.81 14.04
CA PRO A 57 -4.04 4.09 13.33
C PRO A 57 -3.66 5.24 14.26
N ARG A 58 -4.01 5.17 15.56
CA ARG A 58 -3.63 6.18 16.55
C ARG A 58 -2.12 6.27 16.73
N VAL A 59 -1.41 5.13 16.70
CA VAL A 59 0.04 5.10 16.92
C VAL A 59 0.76 5.92 15.86
N PHE A 60 0.34 5.85 14.60
CA PHE A 60 0.93 6.64 13.52
C PHE A 60 0.80 8.15 13.75
N ALA A 61 -0.35 8.63 14.23
CA ALA A 61 -0.50 10.03 14.59
C ALA A 61 0.35 10.42 15.81
N GLN A 62 0.51 9.52 16.78
CA GLN A 62 1.29 9.77 17.99
C GLN A 62 2.79 9.83 17.73
N ILE A 63 3.35 8.92 16.95
CA ILE A 63 4.78 8.90 16.63
C ILE A 63 5.18 10.15 15.85
N MET A 64 4.36 10.57 14.90
CA MET A 64 4.61 11.81 14.15
C MET A 64 4.53 13.04 15.06
N ALA A 65 3.54 13.11 15.96
CA ALA A 65 3.39 14.22 16.89
C ALA A 65 4.50 14.28 17.97
N ARG A 66 5.08 13.15 18.33
CA ARG A 66 6.15 13.02 19.35
C ARG A 66 7.55 13.02 18.74
N GLU A 67 7.65 13.02 17.42
CA GLU A 67 8.91 12.93 16.68
C GLU A 67 9.73 11.69 17.07
N ASP A 68 9.03 10.55 17.27
CA ASP A 68 9.68 9.28 17.60
C ASP A 68 10.15 8.59 16.30
N VAL A 69 11.36 8.94 15.88
CA VAL A 69 11.96 8.52 14.60
C VAL A 69 12.26 7.01 14.58
N ASP A 70 12.63 6.42 15.70
CA ASP A 70 12.94 4.99 15.74
C ASP A 70 11.67 4.16 15.59
N THR A 71 10.62 4.45 16.35
CA THR A 71 9.32 3.78 16.21
C THR A 71 8.69 4.06 14.84
N PHE A 72 8.88 5.27 14.29
CA PHE A 72 8.45 5.58 12.93
C PHE A 72 9.06 4.61 11.92
N TYR A 73 10.37 4.37 11.99
CA TYR A 73 11.05 3.50 11.04
C TYR A 73 10.62 2.02 11.18
N GLU A 74 10.38 1.55 12.39
CA GLU A 74 9.81 0.22 12.66
C GLU A 74 8.44 0.08 12.00
N LEU A 75 7.53 1.01 12.25
CA LEU A 75 6.19 0.98 11.68
C LEU A 75 6.20 1.14 10.16
N LEU A 76 7.13 1.91 9.61
CA LEU A 76 7.32 2.09 8.18
C LEU A 76 7.64 0.77 7.46
N ASN A 77 8.37 -0.12 8.12
CA ASN A 77 8.74 -1.40 7.56
C ASN A 77 7.71 -2.51 7.83
N ASP A 78 7.11 -2.53 9.00
CA ASP A 78 6.30 -3.67 9.45
C ASP A 78 4.79 -3.41 9.30
N ASN A 79 4.24 -2.35 9.88
CA ASN A 79 2.80 -2.20 10.05
C ASN A 79 2.10 -1.26 9.06
N VAL A 80 2.84 -0.44 8.33
CA VAL A 80 2.23 0.53 7.41
C VAL A 80 1.36 -0.14 6.33
N TRP A 81 1.69 -1.39 5.99
CA TRP A 81 1.00 -2.17 4.96
C TRP A 81 -0.29 -2.86 5.45
N ASP A 82 -0.49 -2.98 6.77
CA ASP A 82 -1.72 -3.54 7.37
C ASP A 82 -2.92 -2.59 7.23
N CYS A 83 -2.70 -1.34 6.86
CA CYS A 83 -3.76 -0.36 6.65
C CYS A 83 -4.53 -0.65 5.36
N SER A 84 -5.85 -0.85 5.46
CA SER A 84 -6.74 -1.04 4.29
C SER A 84 -7.05 0.24 3.51
N GLN A 85 -6.50 1.41 3.92
CA GLN A 85 -6.75 2.73 3.30
C GLN A 85 -8.24 3.11 3.16
N CYS A 86 -9.08 2.63 4.07
CA CYS A 86 -10.52 2.89 4.07
C CYS A 86 -10.91 4.28 4.63
N TYR A 87 -9.98 5.00 5.23
CA TYR A 87 -10.14 6.33 5.83
C TYR A 87 -11.20 6.42 6.95
N SER A 88 -11.68 5.30 7.51
CA SER A 88 -12.63 5.32 8.67
C SER A 88 -12.05 6.03 9.90
N CYS A 89 -10.74 6.13 10.00
CA CYS A 89 -10.02 6.85 11.07
C CYS A 89 -10.15 8.37 11.01
N THR A 90 -10.64 8.95 9.90
CA THR A 90 -10.88 10.41 9.77
C THR A 90 -12.05 10.92 10.60
N ARG A 91 -12.79 10.04 11.28
CA ARG A 91 -13.79 10.41 12.31
C ARG A 91 -13.17 11.07 13.55
N CYS A 92 -11.92 11.49 13.43
CA CYS A 92 -11.16 12.12 14.49
C CYS A 92 -11.77 13.46 14.92
N PRO A 93 -12.04 13.72 16.23
CA PRO A 93 -12.57 15.00 16.70
C PRO A 93 -11.58 16.15 16.49
N ARG A 94 -10.30 15.86 16.32
CA ARG A 94 -9.25 16.83 15.94
C ARG A 94 -9.03 16.95 14.45
N GLN A 95 -9.87 16.31 13.64
CA GLN A 95 -9.74 16.30 12.19
C GLN A 95 -8.40 15.71 11.67
N ASN A 96 -7.69 14.93 12.49
CA ASN A 96 -6.52 14.20 12.00
C ASN A 96 -6.93 13.13 10.98
N SER A 97 -6.03 12.86 10.05
CA SER A 97 -6.14 11.80 9.07
C SER A 97 -5.01 10.77 9.24
N PRO A 98 -5.10 9.83 10.20
CA PRO A 98 -4.07 8.80 10.35
C PRO A 98 -3.87 7.98 9.08
N GLY A 99 -4.94 7.72 8.32
CA GLY A 99 -4.85 7.06 7.00
C GLY A 99 -4.05 7.87 5.98
N GLY A 100 -4.13 9.20 6.03
CA GLY A 100 -3.32 10.10 5.21
C GLY A 100 -1.84 10.04 5.60
N ILE A 101 -1.53 10.02 6.91
CA ILE A 101 -0.16 9.86 7.41
C ILE A 101 0.42 8.52 6.92
N ILE A 102 -0.32 7.43 7.06
CA ILE A 102 0.09 6.10 6.60
C ILE A 102 0.34 6.09 5.09
N LEU A 103 -0.48 6.78 4.29
CA LEU A 103 -0.27 6.89 2.85
C LEU A 103 1.05 7.60 2.54
N MET A 104 1.34 8.73 3.19
CA MET A 104 2.61 9.44 3.02
C MET A 104 3.81 8.58 3.43
N MET A 105 3.69 7.81 4.51
CA MET A 105 4.71 6.85 4.93
C MET A 105 4.93 5.77 3.86
N ARG A 106 3.88 5.22 3.27
CA ARG A 106 4.00 4.26 2.15
C ARG A 106 4.70 4.87 0.95
N ASP A 107 4.34 6.11 0.58
CA ASP A 107 4.99 6.82 -0.52
C ASP A 107 6.50 7.00 -0.24
N ALA A 108 6.89 7.36 0.98
CA ALA A 108 8.28 7.46 1.39
C ALA A 108 9.00 6.10 1.34
N ALA A 109 8.35 5.02 1.82
CA ALA A 109 8.90 3.66 1.76
C ALA A 109 9.15 3.19 0.31
N VAL A 110 8.23 3.50 -0.59
CA VAL A 110 8.36 3.18 -2.03
C VAL A 110 9.51 3.96 -2.66
N ARG A 111 9.57 5.29 -2.44
CA ARG A 111 10.66 6.13 -2.97
C ARG A 111 12.03 5.72 -2.44
N ALA A 112 12.10 5.33 -1.18
CA ALA A 112 13.34 4.81 -0.58
C ALA A 112 13.69 3.39 -1.06
N GLY A 113 12.79 2.70 -1.75
CA GLY A 113 12.99 1.34 -2.23
C GLY A 113 13.13 0.31 -1.12
N LEU A 114 12.43 0.51 0.01
CA LEU A 114 12.46 -0.42 1.13
C LEU A 114 11.98 -1.82 0.72
N GLN A 115 12.57 -2.85 1.31
CA GLN A 115 12.23 -4.23 0.95
C GLN A 115 10.76 -4.56 1.26
N SER A 116 10.23 -4.06 2.37
CA SER A 116 8.82 -4.18 2.74
C SER A 116 7.87 -3.62 1.66
N ALA A 117 8.23 -2.47 1.07
CA ALA A 117 7.47 -1.88 -0.02
C ALA A 117 7.50 -2.74 -1.29
N LYS A 118 8.68 -3.28 -1.63
CA LYS A 118 8.83 -4.18 -2.79
C LYS A 118 8.01 -5.45 -2.62
N ASP A 119 8.02 -6.04 -1.43
CA ASP A 119 7.27 -7.26 -1.14
C ASP A 119 5.76 -7.02 -1.15
N ALA A 120 5.30 -5.93 -0.53
CA ALA A 120 3.89 -5.56 -0.52
C ALA A 120 3.34 -5.23 -1.92
N LEU A 121 4.17 -4.62 -2.78
CA LEU A 121 3.77 -4.21 -4.14
C LEU A 121 4.07 -5.26 -5.21
N ARG A 122 4.68 -6.37 -4.87
CA ARG A 122 5.07 -7.42 -5.81
C ARG A 122 3.92 -7.94 -6.67
N ALA A 123 2.75 -8.12 -6.07
CA ALA A 123 1.56 -8.57 -6.79
C ALA A 123 1.10 -7.52 -7.83
N TYR A 124 1.20 -6.24 -7.48
CA TYR A 124 0.78 -5.14 -8.36
C TYR A 124 1.72 -4.91 -9.54
N SER A 125 3.00 -5.24 -9.43
CA SER A 125 3.96 -5.10 -10.52
C SER A 125 3.55 -5.88 -11.77
N ARG A 126 2.94 -7.06 -11.62
CA ARG A 126 2.39 -7.84 -12.73
C ARG A 126 1.16 -7.20 -13.38
N ILE A 127 0.28 -6.63 -12.55
CA ILE A 127 -0.90 -5.91 -13.07
C ILE A 127 -0.42 -4.73 -13.90
N ILE A 128 0.53 -3.95 -13.41
CA ILE A 128 1.14 -2.82 -14.13
C ILE A 128 1.77 -3.30 -15.44
N TYR A 129 2.60 -4.36 -15.39
CA TYR A 129 3.22 -4.93 -16.58
C TYR A 129 2.18 -5.36 -17.63
N LYS A 130 1.09 -5.99 -17.19
CA LYS A 130 0.02 -6.40 -18.08
C LYS A 130 -0.71 -5.20 -18.69
N VAL A 131 -1.08 -4.19 -17.89
CA VAL A 131 -1.68 -2.96 -18.39
C VAL A 131 -0.78 -2.29 -19.43
N MET A 132 0.52 -2.24 -19.18
CA MET A 132 1.48 -1.64 -20.11
C MET A 132 1.65 -2.45 -21.39
N SER A 133 1.52 -3.77 -21.34
CA SER A 133 1.71 -4.65 -22.51
C SER A 133 0.45 -4.86 -23.33
N THR A 134 -0.72 -4.92 -22.68
CA THR A 134 -2.00 -5.31 -23.33
C THR A 134 -3.13 -4.29 -23.18
N GLY A 135 -2.94 -3.24 -22.37
CA GLY A 135 -3.99 -2.27 -22.04
C GLY A 135 -5.07 -2.81 -21.10
N THR A 136 -4.94 -4.06 -20.63
CA THR A 136 -5.94 -4.73 -19.78
C THR A 136 -5.47 -4.83 -18.36
N GLN A 137 -6.34 -4.50 -17.41
CA GLN A 137 -5.96 -4.45 -16.00
C GLN A 137 -5.93 -5.83 -15.33
N VAL A 138 -7.03 -6.58 -15.39
CA VAL A 138 -7.18 -7.87 -14.70
C VAL A 138 -7.82 -8.90 -15.63
N THR A 139 -7.23 -10.10 -15.64
CA THR A 139 -7.83 -11.29 -16.25
C THR A 139 -7.73 -12.45 -15.26
N PRO A 140 -8.54 -13.51 -15.41
CA PRO A 140 -8.47 -14.68 -14.50
C PRO A 140 -7.09 -15.29 -14.37
N ASP A 141 -6.27 -15.24 -15.43
CA ASP A 141 -4.89 -15.73 -15.43
C ASP A 141 -3.95 -15.01 -14.46
N MET A 142 -4.32 -13.81 -14.04
CA MET A 142 -3.55 -13.00 -13.08
C MET A 142 -3.84 -13.39 -11.64
N LEU A 143 -5.00 -13.99 -11.38
CA LEU A 143 -5.45 -14.37 -10.05
C LEU A 143 -4.80 -15.71 -9.66
N GLN A 144 -3.54 -15.66 -9.26
CA GLN A 144 -2.79 -16.83 -8.82
C GLN A 144 -2.49 -16.73 -7.32
N PRO A 145 -2.56 -17.84 -6.56
CA PRO A 145 -2.30 -17.84 -5.12
C PRO A 145 -0.94 -17.27 -4.73
N ASP A 146 0.08 -17.48 -5.57
CA ASP A 146 1.45 -16.98 -5.34
C ASP A 146 1.55 -15.45 -5.42
N PHE A 147 0.56 -14.80 -6.06
CA PHE A 147 0.53 -13.33 -6.19
C PHE A 147 -0.37 -12.67 -5.16
N PHE A 148 -1.38 -13.38 -4.71
CA PHE A 148 -2.38 -12.90 -3.77
C PHE A 148 -2.56 -13.90 -2.63
N PRO A 149 -1.51 -14.17 -1.82
CA PRO A 149 -1.57 -15.16 -0.76
C PRO A 149 -2.62 -14.84 0.30
N ASP A 150 -2.95 -13.54 0.45
CA ASP A 150 -3.89 -13.03 1.45
C ASP A 150 -5.35 -13.05 0.99
N TRP A 151 -5.62 -13.42 -0.26
CA TRP A 151 -7.00 -13.42 -0.81
C TRP A 151 -7.77 -14.72 -0.50
N GLY A 152 -7.17 -15.63 0.24
CA GLY A 152 -7.83 -16.81 0.77
C GLY A 152 -8.17 -17.87 -0.27
N THR A 153 -9.30 -18.56 -0.04
CA THR A 153 -9.73 -19.70 -0.86
C THR A 153 -10.19 -19.31 -2.25
N ASP A 154 -10.74 -18.13 -2.43
CA ASP A 154 -11.33 -17.66 -3.69
C ASP A 154 -10.31 -17.62 -4.83
N VAL A 155 -9.08 -17.18 -4.52
CA VAL A 155 -7.98 -17.17 -5.51
C VAL A 155 -7.58 -18.58 -5.92
N LYS A 156 -7.58 -19.54 -4.99
CA LYS A 156 -7.32 -20.96 -5.29
C LYS A 156 -8.40 -21.53 -6.19
N GLU A 157 -9.66 -21.24 -5.89
CA GLU A 157 -10.79 -21.68 -6.70
C GLU A 157 -10.70 -21.14 -8.14
N VAL A 158 -10.35 -19.86 -8.30
CA VAL A 158 -10.14 -19.27 -9.64
C VAL A 158 -8.99 -19.96 -10.37
N ALA A 159 -7.86 -20.22 -9.69
CA ALA A 159 -6.70 -20.86 -10.29
C ALA A 159 -6.99 -22.32 -10.69
N GLU A 160 -7.71 -23.06 -9.87
CA GLU A 160 -8.09 -24.47 -10.13
C GLU A 160 -9.13 -24.59 -11.26
N ASN A 161 -10.04 -23.61 -11.39
CA ASN A 161 -11.13 -23.61 -12.35
C ASN A 161 -10.95 -22.54 -13.45
N LEU A 162 -9.73 -22.27 -13.84
CA LEU A 162 -9.38 -21.18 -14.75
C LEU A 162 -10.16 -21.23 -16.08
N ASP A 163 -10.37 -22.43 -16.64
CA ASP A 163 -11.11 -22.63 -17.89
C ASP A 163 -12.59 -22.29 -17.75
N VAL A 164 -13.18 -22.50 -16.57
CA VAL A 164 -14.58 -22.13 -16.29
C VAL A 164 -14.68 -20.61 -16.20
N TRP A 165 -13.77 -19.97 -15.50
CA TRP A 165 -13.74 -18.51 -15.36
C TRP A 165 -13.49 -17.81 -16.69
N ARG A 166 -12.60 -18.33 -17.53
CA ARG A 166 -12.37 -17.81 -18.88
C ARG A 166 -13.62 -17.87 -19.77
N ARG A 167 -14.44 -18.93 -19.60
CA ARG A 167 -15.70 -19.05 -20.36
C ARG A 167 -16.83 -18.18 -19.80
N ALA A 168 -16.80 -17.91 -18.49
CA ALA A 168 -17.80 -17.07 -17.83
C ALA A 168 -17.62 -15.59 -18.13
N ILE A 169 -16.40 -15.15 -18.47
CA ILE A 169 -16.11 -13.77 -18.82
C ILE A 169 -16.29 -13.60 -20.35
N PRO A 170 -17.09 -12.62 -20.80
CA PRO A 170 -17.29 -12.38 -22.22
C PRO A 170 -15.97 -12.21 -22.97
N PRO A 171 -15.83 -12.76 -24.20
CA PRO A 171 -14.62 -12.65 -25.00
C PRO A 171 -14.14 -11.22 -25.19
N GLU A 172 -15.06 -10.25 -25.21
CA GLU A 172 -14.78 -8.84 -25.35
C GLU A 172 -14.04 -8.25 -24.14
N THR A 173 -14.12 -8.89 -22.99
CA THR A 173 -13.42 -8.48 -21.76
C THR A 173 -12.17 -9.31 -21.49
N LEU A 174 -12.06 -10.48 -22.12
CA LEU A 174 -10.86 -11.32 -22.12
C LEU A 174 -10.01 -10.92 -23.31
N HIS A 175 -9.05 -10.07 -23.12
CA HIS A 175 -8.15 -9.73 -24.22
C HIS A 175 -7.33 -10.93 -24.65
N THR A 176 -7.77 -11.55 -25.70
CA THR A 176 -6.89 -12.21 -26.64
C THR A 176 -6.19 -11.13 -27.46
N THR A 177 -4.98 -11.39 -27.91
CA THR A 177 -4.11 -10.49 -28.66
C THR A 177 -4.73 -9.89 -29.93
N GLU A 178 -5.93 -10.27 -30.29
CA GLU A 178 -6.65 -9.87 -31.51
C GLU A 178 -7.73 -8.82 -31.28
N LEU A 179 -7.96 -8.39 -30.04
CA LEU A 179 -9.02 -7.45 -29.71
C LEU A 179 -8.53 -6.01 -29.75
N ALA A 180 -9.45 -5.11 -30.08
CA ALA A 180 -9.30 -3.66 -30.28
C ALA A 180 -8.70 -2.87 -29.10
N TRP A 181 -8.19 -3.54 -28.11
CA TRP A 181 -7.58 -3.01 -26.90
C TRP A 181 -6.06 -3.12 -26.91
N ASP A 182 -5.47 -3.58 -27.98
CA ASP A 182 -4.03 -3.52 -28.15
C ASP A 182 -3.61 -2.05 -28.13
N VAL A 183 -2.92 -1.73 -27.09
CA VAL A 183 -2.35 -0.39 -26.89
C VAL A 183 -1.34 -0.17 -28.00
N SER A 184 -1.45 0.90 -28.74
CA SER A 184 -0.50 1.22 -29.80
C SER A 184 0.93 1.26 -29.25
N GLU A 185 1.92 0.95 -30.08
CA GLU A 185 3.33 1.00 -29.66
C GLU A 185 3.70 2.36 -29.07
N LYS A 186 3.18 3.44 -29.65
CA LYS A 186 3.36 4.79 -29.12
C LYS A 186 2.81 4.92 -27.70
N THR A 187 1.60 4.45 -27.45
CA THR A 187 0.98 4.50 -26.11
C THR A 187 1.74 3.63 -25.11
N ARG A 188 2.25 2.46 -25.54
CA ARG A 188 3.12 1.63 -24.67
C ARG A 188 4.39 2.34 -24.27
N LEU A 189 5.03 3.05 -25.20
CA LEU A 189 6.22 3.85 -24.91
C LEU A 189 5.91 5.01 -23.96
N GLU A 190 4.80 5.69 -24.16
CA GLU A 190 4.34 6.77 -23.27
C GLU A 190 4.08 6.26 -21.84
N LEU A 191 3.36 5.14 -21.69
CA LEU A 191 3.10 4.50 -20.40
C LEU A 191 4.42 4.07 -19.73
N TYR A 192 5.34 3.49 -20.50
CA TYR A 192 6.65 3.10 -19.98
C TYR A 192 7.49 4.29 -19.52
N MET A 193 7.43 5.41 -20.25
CA MET A 193 8.12 6.63 -19.85
C MET A 193 7.49 7.22 -18.59
N ILE A 194 6.17 7.27 -18.49
CA ILE A 194 5.47 7.70 -17.26
C ILE A 194 5.92 6.84 -16.08
N TRP A 195 5.91 5.54 -16.24
CA TRP A 195 6.32 4.62 -15.16
C TRP A 195 7.79 4.78 -14.73
N LYS A 196 8.68 5.16 -15.64
CA LYS A 196 10.09 5.43 -15.28
C LYS A 196 10.29 6.77 -14.57
N LEU A 197 9.36 7.70 -14.71
CA LEU A 197 9.44 9.04 -14.12
C LEU A 197 8.77 9.10 -12.73
N THR A 198 7.99 8.07 -12.35
CA THR A 198 7.36 7.90 -11.04
C THR A 198 8.16 6.96 -10.17
#